data_72186ddfbbffc561b6ab28faa9123f07
#
_entry.id   72186ddfbbffc561b6ab28faa9123f07
#
_cell.length_a   1.000
_cell.length_b   1.000
_cell.length_c   1.000
_cell.angle_alpha   90.00
_cell.angle_beta   90.00
_cell.angle_gamma   90.00
#
_symmetry.space_group_name_H-M   'P 1'
#
loop_
_entity.id
_entity.type
_entity.pdbx_description
1 polymer ?
#
loop_
_entity_poly.entity_id
_entity_poly.type
_entity_poly.pdbx_seq_one_letter_code
_entity_poly.pdbx_strand_id
1 'polypeptide(L)'
;MITGCSSGIGFNAAIELRKRNWRVLATCRQRSDCAKLISEGLETFPLDLSDEKSIIDAVAKVKDKTSGSLDAIFNNGAFMLPGAVEDLKRNAIREIFEVNVFGQIDLTNRCLPLLLKSQDPRVVNSSSVLGFASLPYRGAYNATKFALEAFTDAFRREHLNEIIKFILIEPGPISTKIRENAIPRFEKWIDWENSRRRAFYEKILIKRLYNPSQKKDRFEQTPLHVTKKLIHALESSNPRARYFVTKPTYVASLITRLLPTKLQDLLLKY
;
A
#
# COMPACT_ATOMS: atom_id res chain seq x y z
N MET A 1 -12.30 0.89 -8.41
CA MET A 1 -11.49 2.07 -8.03
C MET A 1 -10.10 1.66 -7.57
N ILE A 2 -9.03 2.42 -7.90
CA ILE A 2 -7.64 2.14 -7.47
C ILE A 2 -7.03 3.43 -6.93
N THR A 3 -6.38 3.37 -5.75
CA THR A 3 -5.68 4.51 -5.17
C THR A 3 -4.19 4.48 -5.46
N GLY A 4 -3.54 5.67 -5.62
CA GLY A 4 -2.10 5.78 -5.80
C GLY A 4 -1.59 5.28 -7.17
N CYS A 5 -2.24 5.70 -8.25
CA CYS A 5 -1.96 5.25 -9.61
C CYS A 5 -0.89 6.08 -10.35
N SER A 6 -0.22 7.04 -9.71
CA SER A 6 0.80 7.86 -10.38
C SER A 6 2.03 7.07 -10.84
N SER A 7 2.30 5.92 -10.24
CA SER A 7 3.44 5.04 -10.59
C SER A 7 3.31 3.65 -9.99
N GLY A 8 4.27 2.77 -10.29
CA GLY A 8 4.48 1.49 -9.62
C GLY A 8 3.30 0.53 -9.71
N ILE A 9 2.89 -0.03 -8.57
CA ILE A 9 1.84 -1.07 -8.50
C ILE A 9 0.49 -0.53 -8.97
N GLY A 10 0.07 0.64 -8.48
CA GLY A 10 -1.23 1.21 -8.82
C GLY A 10 -1.36 1.55 -10.31
N PHE A 11 -0.31 2.13 -10.91
CA PHE A 11 -0.26 2.40 -12.35
C PHE A 11 -0.37 1.10 -13.17
N ASN A 12 0.49 0.12 -12.86
CA ASN A 12 0.48 -1.16 -13.57
C ASN A 12 -0.88 -1.88 -13.41
N ALA A 13 -1.46 -1.87 -12.22
CA ALA A 13 -2.76 -2.45 -11.95
C ALA A 13 -3.87 -1.78 -12.79
N ALA A 14 -3.86 -0.45 -12.87
CA ALA A 14 -4.85 0.30 -13.64
C ALA A 14 -4.79 -0.06 -15.15
N ILE A 15 -3.59 -0.10 -15.71
CA ILE A 15 -3.39 -0.46 -17.13
C ILE A 15 -3.79 -1.92 -17.42
N GLU A 16 -3.33 -2.87 -16.60
CA GLU A 16 -3.60 -4.29 -16.84
C GLU A 16 -5.07 -4.66 -16.62
N LEU A 17 -5.75 -4.07 -15.64
CA LEU A 17 -7.19 -4.28 -15.44
C LEU A 17 -8.00 -3.68 -16.59
N ARG A 18 -7.63 -2.48 -17.09
CA ARG A 18 -8.29 -1.91 -18.27
C ARG A 18 -8.17 -2.82 -19.50
N LYS A 19 -6.99 -3.42 -19.75
CA LYS A 19 -6.79 -4.41 -20.84
C LYS A 19 -7.71 -5.63 -20.70
N ARG A 20 -8.19 -5.91 -19.49
CA ARG A 20 -9.13 -7.00 -19.19
C ARG A 20 -10.60 -6.53 -19.15
N ASN A 21 -10.89 -5.39 -19.76
CA ASN A 21 -12.22 -4.78 -19.85
C ASN A 21 -12.82 -4.32 -18.52
N TRP A 22 -12.00 -4.13 -17.47
CA TRP A 22 -12.47 -3.45 -16.26
C TRP A 22 -12.60 -1.95 -16.53
N ARG A 23 -13.72 -1.36 -16.13
CA ARG A 23 -13.83 0.08 -16.00
C ARG A 23 -13.04 0.52 -14.77
N VAL A 24 -11.93 1.21 -14.98
CA VAL A 24 -11.00 1.58 -13.91
C VAL A 24 -11.12 3.06 -13.59
N LEU A 25 -11.49 3.36 -12.34
CA LEU A 25 -11.38 4.69 -11.74
C LEU A 25 -10.03 4.78 -11.02
N ALA A 26 -9.05 5.41 -11.66
CA ALA A 26 -7.69 5.54 -11.15
C ALA A 26 -7.51 6.87 -10.41
N THR A 27 -6.91 6.88 -9.20
CA THR A 27 -6.70 8.12 -8.47
C THR A 27 -5.24 8.39 -8.19
N CYS A 28 -4.88 9.67 -8.21
CA CYS A 28 -3.56 10.20 -7.88
C CYS A 28 -3.71 11.40 -6.95
N ARG A 29 -2.69 11.70 -6.17
CA ARG A 29 -2.70 12.88 -5.30
C ARG A 29 -2.62 14.19 -6.10
N GLN A 30 -1.72 14.22 -7.10
CA GLN A 30 -1.49 15.41 -7.90
C GLN A 30 -2.34 15.41 -9.19
N ARG A 31 -2.91 16.56 -9.54
CA ARG A 31 -3.67 16.72 -10.80
C ARG A 31 -2.82 16.47 -12.05
N SER A 32 -1.53 16.82 -12.00
CA SER A 32 -0.58 16.55 -13.09
C SER A 32 -0.41 15.07 -13.39
N ASP A 33 -0.42 14.22 -12.34
CA ASP A 33 -0.35 12.76 -12.51
C ASP A 33 -1.65 12.20 -13.08
N CYS A 34 -2.80 12.77 -12.71
CA CYS A 34 -4.09 12.42 -13.33
C CYS A 34 -4.08 12.68 -14.84
N ALA A 35 -3.53 13.82 -15.29
CA ALA A 35 -3.44 14.14 -16.71
C ALA A 35 -2.68 13.08 -17.52
N LYS A 36 -1.57 12.55 -16.96
CA LYS A 36 -0.83 11.43 -17.58
C LYS A 36 -1.66 10.16 -17.69
N LEU A 37 -2.48 9.86 -16.70
CA LEU A 37 -3.35 8.68 -16.74
C LEU A 37 -4.50 8.85 -17.74
N ILE A 38 -5.00 10.07 -17.94
CA ILE A 38 -5.99 10.37 -18.98
C ILE A 38 -5.41 10.08 -20.37
N SER A 39 -4.15 10.45 -20.63
CA SER A 39 -3.49 10.16 -21.92
C SER A 39 -3.32 8.65 -22.16
N GLU A 40 -3.27 7.86 -21.10
CA GLU A 40 -3.31 6.39 -21.15
C GLU A 40 -4.75 5.84 -21.29
N GLY A 41 -5.75 6.72 -21.40
CA GLY A 41 -7.17 6.38 -21.58
C GLY A 41 -7.85 5.86 -20.30
N LEU A 42 -7.38 6.24 -19.12
CA LEU A 42 -8.00 5.89 -17.83
C LEU A 42 -8.94 7.00 -17.36
N GLU A 43 -10.03 6.65 -16.71
CA GLU A 43 -10.85 7.59 -15.96
C GLU A 43 -10.13 7.95 -14.65
N THR A 44 -9.82 9.22 -14.45
CA THR A 44 -9.03 9.64 -13.29
C THR A 44 -9.60 10.87 -12.59
N PHE A 45 -9.27 10.99 -11.31
CA PHE A 45 -9.50 12.20 -10.51
C PHE A 45 -8.54 12.24 -9.32
N PRO A 46 -8.30 13.46 -8.77
CA PRO A 46 -7.42 13.59 -7.62
C PRO A 46 -8.04 13.01 -6.36
N LEU A 47 -7.19 12.39 -5.53
CA LEU A 47 -7.49 11.90 -4.19
C LEU A 47 -6.25 12.02 -3.31
N ASP A 48 -6.33 12.84 -2.26
CA ASP A 48 -5.37 12.87 -1.16
C ASP A 48 -5.96 12.14 0.04
N LEU A 49 -5.33 11.02 0.42
CA LEU A 49 -5.77 10.20 1.56
C LEU A 49 -5.51 10.87 2.93
N SER A 50 -4.74 11.95 2.99
CA SER A 50 -4.54 12.73 4.21
C SER A 50 -5.57 13.86 4.40
N ASP A 51 -6.47 14.05 3.44
CA ASP A 51 -7.48 15.10 3.46
C ASP A 51 -8.89 14.48 3.40
N GLU A 52 -9.62 14.58 4.49
CA GLU A 52 -10.99 14.05 4.61
C GLU A 52 -11.92 14.64 3.54
N LYS A 53 -11.80 15.95 3.25
CA LYS A 53 -12.60 16.60 2.20
C LYS A 53 -12.31 15.99 0.83
N SER A 54 -11.04 15.73 0.52
CA SER A 54 -10.63 15.05 -0.71
C SER A 54 -11.24 13.65 -0.83
N ILE A 55 -11.32 12.92 0.29
CA ILE A 55 -11.95 11.59 0.34
C ILE A 55 -13.46 11.70 0.05
N ILE A 56 -14.17 12.62 0.72
CA ILE A 56 -15.60 12.88 0.50
C ILE A 56 -15.87 13.21 -0.96
N ASP A 57 -15.13 14.15 -1.53
CA ASP A 57 -15.28 14.57 -2.94
C ASP A 57 -14.99 13.42 -3.91
N ALA A 58 -14.02 12.56 -3.60
CA ALA A 58 -13.70 11.39 -4.41
C ALA A 58 -14.83 10.34 -4.37
N VAL A 59 -15.40 10.05 -3.19
CA VAL A 59 -16.53 9.11 -3.04
C VAL A 59 -17.76 9.62 -3.77
N ALA A 60 -18.05 10.93 -3.71
CA ALA A 60 -19.16 11.54 -4.47
C ALA A 60 -18.97 11.33 -5.98
N LYS A 61 -17.75 11.54 -6.51
CA LYS A 61 -17.42 11.28 -7.92
C LYS A 61 -17.55 9.79 -8.30
N VAL A 62 -17.14 8.88 -7.42
CA VAL A 62 -17.34 7.44 -7.64
C VAL A 62 -18.82 7.14 -7.74
N LYS A 63 -19.63 7.61 -6.79
CA LYS A 63 -21.08 7.41 -6.77
C LYS A 63 -21.72 7.89 -8.08
N ASP A 64 -21.39 9.10 -8.53
CA ASP A 64 -21.91 9.68 -9.76
C ASP A 64 -21.50 8.86 -10.99
N LYS A 65 -20.19 8.60 -11.15
CA LYS A 65 -19.64 7.84 -12.29
C LYS A 65 -20.12 6.40 -12.39
N THR A 66 -20.49 5.78 -11.29
CA THR A 66 -20.87 4.36 -11.22
C THR A 66 -22.38 4.14 -11.01
N SER A 67 -23.18 5.20 -11.07
CA SER A 67 -24.61 5.15 -10.75
C SER A 67 -24.88 4.53 -9.36
N GLY A 68 -23.93 4.75 -8.45
CA GLY A 68 -24.04 4.36 -7.05
C GLY A 68 -23.69 2.90 -6.74
N SER A 69 -23.06 2.15 -7.66
CA SER A 69 -22.55 0.79 -7.40
C SER A 69 -21.07 0.68 -7.72
N LEU A 70 -20.29 0.04 -6.87
CA LEU A 70 -18.84 -0.14 -7.02
C LEU A 70 -18.48 -1.62 -6.79
N ASP A 71 -17.86 -2.28 -7.76
CA ASP A 71 -17.51 -3.70 -7.63
C ASP A 71 -16.29 -3.93 -6.76
N ALA A 72 -15.29 -3.04 -6.85
CA ALA A 72 -14.07 -3.22 -6.08
C ALA A 72 -13.33 -1.92 -5.77
N ILE A 73 -12.63 -1.93 -4.64
CA ILE A 73 -11.63 -0.93 -4.30
C ILE A 73 -10.27 -1.61 -4.06
N PHE A 74 -9.23 -1.06 -4.68
CA PHE A 74 -7.84 -1.42 -4.39
C PHE A 74 -7.14 -0.27 -3.66
N ASN A 75 -7.02 -0.38 -2.35
CA ASN A 75 -6.30 0.54 -1.48
C ASN A 75 -4.80 0.29 -1.61
N ASN A 76 -4.17 1.01 -2.55
CA ASN A 76 -2.74 0.88 -2.83
C ASN A 76 -1.95 2.15 -2.49
N GLY A 77 -2.59 3.31 -2.43
CA GLY A 77 -1.95 4.58 -2.16
C GLY A 77 -1.29 4.61 -0.78
N ALA A 78 0.03 4.67 -0.72
CA ALA A 78 0.81 4.71 0.51
C ALA A 78 2.19 5.30 0.25
N PHE A 79 2.88 5.70 1.31
CA PHE A 79 4.29 6.07 1.25
C PHE A 79 5.10 5.44 2.38
N MET A 80 6.42 5.42 2.23
CA MET A 80 7.36 4.94 3.22
C MET A 80 8.12 6.12 3.85
N LEU A 81 8.37 6.03 5.15
CA LEU A 81 9.28 6.93 5.89
C LEU A 81 10.38 6.08 6.52
N PRO A 82 11.58 6.04 5.93
CA PRO A 82 12.72 5.33 6.52
C PRO A 82 13.37 6.17 7.61
N GLY A 83 13.77 5.53 8.71
CA GLY A 83 14.45 6.16 9.82
C GLY A 83 14.45 5.26 11.06
N ALA A 84 15.40 5.48 11.97
CA ALA A 84 15.38 4.83 13.28
C ALA A 84 14.17 5.29 14.09
N VAL A 85 13.58 4.39 14.86
CA VAL A 85 12.36 4.72 15.64
C VAL A 85 12.63 5.87 16.62
N GLU A 86 13.82 5.92 17.21
CA GLU A 86 14.24 6.98 18.14
C GLU A 86 14.35 8.37 17.48
N ASP A 87 14.50 8.44 16.14
CA ASP A 87 14.61 9.70 15.39
C ASP A 87 13.24 10.18 14.83
N LEU A 88 12.18 9.39 15.01
CA LEU A 88 10.85 9.72 14.49
C LEU A 88 10.12 10.74 15.37
N LYS A 89 9.90 11.94 14.86
CA LYS A 89 9.05 12.94 15.49
C LYS A 89 7.58 12.51 15.45
N ARG A 90 6.79 12.87 16.47
CA ARG A 90 5.35 12.54 16.57
C ARG A 90 4.57 12.93 15.30
N ASN A 91 4.84 14.10 14.73
CA ASN A 91 4.14 14.57 13.54
C ASN A 91 4.53 13.77 12.28
N ALA A 92 5.74 13.21 12.21
CA ALA A 92 6.14 12.29 11.16
C ALA A 92 5.32 10.98 11.21
N ILE A 93 5.12 10.46 12.43
CA ILE A 93 4.28 9.27 12.66
C ILE A 93 2.83 9.57 12.29
N ARG A 94 2.29 10.73 12.68
CA ARG A 94 0.92 11.14 12.29
C ARG A 94 0.78 11.20 10.78
N GLU A 95 1.69 11.88 10.07
CA GLU A 95 1.61 12.03 8.60
C GLU A 95 1.55 10.68 7.87
N ILE A 96 2.35 9.70 8.29
CA ILE A 96 2.32 8.39 7.64
C ILE A 96 1.06 7.59 8.00
N PHE A 97 0.53 7.71 9.23
CA PHE A 97 -0.71 7.07 9.63
C PHE A 97 -1.93 7.68 8.93
N GLU A 98 -1.97 9.02 8.76
CA GLU A 98 -3.04 9.69 8.01
C GLU A 98 -3.22 9.08 6.62
N VAL A 99 -2.13 8.92 5.87
CA VAL A 99 -2.22 8.40 4.50
C VAL A 99 -2.37 6.88 4.47
N ASN A 100 -1.52 6.15 5.20
CA ASN A 100 -1.41 4.69 5.05
C ASN A 100 -2.47 3.91 5.81
N VAL A 101 -3.15 4.53 6.79
CA VAL A 101 -4.14 3.88 7.65
C VAL A 101 -5.46 4.65 7.63
N PHE A 102 -5.51 5.84 8.24
CA PHE A 102 -6.76 6.54 8.48
C PHE A 102 -7.51 6.85 7.20
N GLY A 103 -6.85 7.43 6.21
CA GLY A 103 -7.46 7.75 4.92
C GLY A 103 -7.90 6.50 4.14
N GLN A 104 -7.19 5.38 4.24
CA GLN A 104 -7.61 4.14 3.59
C GLN A 104 -8.86 3.53 4.26
N ILE A 105 -8.92 3.58 5.59
CA ILE A 105 -10.09 3.08 6.34
C ILE A 105 -11.29 3.99 6.12
N ASP A 106 -11.12 5.31 6.20
CA ASP A 106 -12.20 6.28 5.94
C ASP A 106 -12.75 6.13 4.52
N LEU A 107 -11.88 6.06 3.51
CA LEU A 107 -12.29 5.81 2.12
C LEU A 107 -13.08 4.49 1.98
N THR A 108 -12.61 3.43 2.62
CA THR A 108 -13.27 2.12 2.59
C THR A 108 -14.66 2.21 3.21
N ASN A 109 -14.78 2.80 4.40
CA ASN A 109 -16.06 2.96 5.10
C ASN A 109 -17.07 3.77 4.29
N ARG A 110 -16.63 4.87 3.67
CA ARG A 110 -17.50 5.70 2.81
C ARG A 110 -17.89 5.01 1.50
N CYS A 111 -17.06 4.08 1.00
CA CYS A 111 -17.36 3.28 -0.18
C CYS A 111 -18.23 2.05 0.12
N LEU A 112 -18.33 1.58 1.38
CA LEU A 112 -19.12 0.40 1.73
C LEU A 112 -20.55 0.44 1.20
N PRO A 113 -21.32 1.54 1.31
CA PRO A 113 -22.70 1.59 0.77
C PRO A 113 -22.77 1.43 -0.75
N LEU A 114 -21.67 1.74 -1.48
CA LEU A 114 -21.58 1.55 -2.93
C LEU A 114 -21.17 0.11 -3.27
N LEU A 115 -20.23 -0.44 -2.48
CA LEU A 115 -19.74 -1.80 -2.63
C LEU A 115 -20.86 -2.83 -2.38
N LEU A 116 -21.64 -2.65 -1.33
CA LEU A 116 -22.74 -3.55 -0.97
C LEU A 116 -23.90 -3.59 -1.99
N LYS A 117 -23.89 -2.71 -3.00
CA LYS A 117 -24.82 -2.79 -4.14
C LYS A 117 -24.29 -3.67 -5.28
N SER A 118 -23.03 -4.04 -5.27
CA SER A 118 -22.48 -4.98 -6.25
C SER A 118 -22.84 -6.42 -5.90
N GLN A 119 -22.88 -7.29 -6.88
CA GLN A 119 -23.17 -8.72 -6.70
C GLN A 119 -21.96 -9.50 -6.17
N ASP A 120 -20.73 -8.98 -6.33
CA ASP A 120 -19.49 -9.61 -5.85
C ASP A 120 -18.48 -8.55 -5.40
N PRO A 121 -18.80 -7.79 -4.33
CA PRO A 121 -17.99 -6.65 -3.89
C PRO A 121 -16.67 -7.09 -3.24
N ARG A 122 -15.59 -6.36 -3.53
CA ARG A 122 -14.25 -6.67 -3.03
C ARG A 122 -13.50 -5.45 -2.55
N VAL A 123 -12.93 -5.54 -1.36
CA VAL A 123 -11.95 -4.60 -0.83
C VAL A 123 -10.59 -5.29 -0.80
N VAL A 124 -9.66 -4.78 -1.61
CA VAL A 124 -8.29 -5.30 -1.66
C VAL A 124 -7.36 -4.26 -1.06
N ASN A 125 -6.62 -4.61 -0.02
CA ASN A 125 -5.67 -3.74 0.64
C ASN A 125 -4.24 -4.16 0.30
N SER A 126 -3.44 -3.22 -0.22
CA SER A 126 -2.01 -3.42 -0.47
C SER A 126 -1.25 -3.27 0.85
N SER A 127 -1.01 -4.40 1.51
CA SER A 127 -0.15 -4.50 2.67
C SER A 127 1.32 -4.62 2.26
N SER A 128 2.09 -5.42 2.95
CA SER A 128 3.51 -5.69 2.70
C SER A 128 3.96 -6.89 3.53
N VAL A 129 5.09 -7.49 3.18
CA VAL A 129 5.85 -8.33 4.11
C VAL A 129 6.12 -7.60 5.43
N LEU A 130 6.20 -6.27 5.39
CA LEU A 130 6.37 -5.41 6.56
C LEU A 130 5.07 -5.18 7.36
N GLY A 131 3.98 -5.84 6.98
CA GLY A 131 2.74 -5.88 7.75
C GLY A 131 2.70 -7.01 8.79
N PHE A 132 3.66 -7.93 8.76
CA PHE A 132 3.78 -9.02 9.73
C PHE A 132 5.24 -9.36 10.12
N ALA A 133 6.24 -8.77 9.43
CA ALA A 133 7.65 -8.90 9.77
C ALA A 133 8.28 -7.51 9.87
N SER A 134 8.65 -7.08 11.07
CA SER A 134 9.25 -5.77 11.29
C SER A 134 10.73 -5.77 10.92
N LEU A 135 11.14 -4.86 10.04
CA LEU A 135 12.55 -4.61 9.75
C LEU A 135 13.01 -3.30 10.38
N PRO A 136 14.27 -3.22 10.85
CA PRO A 136 14.83 -2.00 11.44
C PRO A 136 14.84 -0.84 10.42
N TYR A 137 14.86 0.38 10.93
CA TYR A 137 14.82 1.64 10.19
C TYR A 137 13.60 1.84 9.28
N ARG A 138 12.51 1.13 9.56
CA ARG A 138 11.22 1.24 8.88
C ARG A 138 10.05 1.20 9.86
N GLY A 139 10.31 1.51 11.14
CA GLY A 139 9.35 1.33 12.23
C GLY A 139 7.99 1.97 11.96
N ALA A 140 7.94 3.24 11.53
CA ALA A 140 6.68 3.90 11.22
C ALA A 140 5.91 3.22 10.07
N TYR A 141 6.60 2.81 9.00
CA TYR A 141 5.97 2.09 7.89
C TYR A 141 5.50 0.70 8.30
N ASN A 142 6.34 -0.07 9.05
CA ASN A 142 5.94 -1.36 9.59
C ASN A 142 4.64 -1.22 10.39
N ALA A 143 4.59 -0.27 11.33
CA ALA A 143 3.42 -0.02 12.18
C ALA A 143 2.15 0.26 11.36
N THR A 144 2.24 1.07 10.29
CA THR A 144 1.08 1.32 9.43
C THR A 144 0.60 0.07 8.69
N LYS A 145 1.52 -0.79 8.26
CA LYS A 145 1.15 -2.03 7.56
C LYS A 145 0.59 -3.09 8.51
N PHE A 146 1.13 -3.21 9.73
CA PHE A 146 0.53 -4.03 10.80
C PHE A 146 -0.89 -3.54 11.15
N ALA A 147 -1.10 -2.23 11.27
CA ALA A 147 -2.43 -1.69 11.51
C ALA A 147 -3.41 -2.04 10.38
N LEU A 148 -2.97 -1.91 9.11
CA LEU A 148 -3.80 -2.25 7.95
C LEU A 148 -4.15 -3.75 7.90
N GLU A 149 -3.23 -4.63 8.29
CA GLU A 149 -3.49 -6.07 8.45
C GLU A 149 -4.59 -6.31 9.49
N ALA A 150 -4.46 -5.69 10.68
CA ALA A 150 -5.42 -5.83 11.76
C ALA A 150 -6.83 -5.34 11.37
N PHE A 151 -6.93 -4.15 10.75
CA PHE A 151 -8.21 -3.62 10.26
C PHE A 151 -8.83 -4.52 9.20
N THR A 152 -8.03 -5.04 8.26
CA THR A 152 -8.54 -5.92 7.21
C THR A 152 -9.06 -7.23 7.77
N ASP A 153 -8.36 -7.81 8.75
CA ASP A 153 -8.79 -9.02 9.44
C ASP A 153 -10.07 -8.79 10.25
N ALA A 154 -10.21 -7.62 10.91
CA ALA A 154 -11.42 -7.23 11.61
C ALA A 154 -12.61 -7.12 10.63
N PHE A 155 -12.48 -6.32 9.59
CA PHE A 155 -13.50 -6.20 8.53
C PHE A 155 -13.94 -7.56 7.99
N ARG A 156 -12.99 -8.43 7.66
CA ARG A 156 -13.31 -9.76 7.12
C ARG A 156 -14.12 -10.60 8.10
N ARG A 157 -13.82 -10.52 9.41
CA ARG A 157 -14.54 -11.28 10.44
C ARG A 157 -15.91 -10.69 10.76
N GLU A 158 -16.02 -9.36 10.75
CA GLU A 158 -17.30 -8.64 10.95
C GLU A 158 -18.29 -8.94 9.83
N HIS A 159 -17.82 -9.16 8.60
CA HIS A 159 -18.63 -9.41 7.40
C HIS A 159 -18.61 -10.89 6.94
N LEU A 160 -18.39 -11.85 7.85
CA LEU A 160 -18.29 -13.29 7.49
C LEU A 160 -19.53 -13.84 6.79
N ASN A 161 -20.71 -13.31 7.11
CA ASN A 161 -21.99 -13.75 6.55
C ASN A 161 -22.46 -12.87 5.40
N GLU A 162 -21.64 -11.95 4.93
CA GLU A 162 -21.95 -11.05 3.83
C GLU A 162 -21.22 -11.45 2.55
N ILE A 163 -21.68 -10.92 1.42
CA ILE A 163 -21.07 -11.22 0.11
C ILE A 163 -19.72 -10.52 -0.08
N ILE A 164 -19.48 -9.41 0.64
CA ILE A 164 -18.25 -8.61 0.49
C ILE A 164 -17.01 -9.35 0.97
N LYS A 165 -15.93 -9.25 0.21
CA LYS A 165 -14.66 -9.92 0.51
C LYS A 165 -13.55 -8.91 0.79
N PHE A 166 -12.91 -9.05 1.96
CA PHE A 166 -11.76 -8.24 2.37
C PHE A 166 -10.46 -9.05 2.20
N ILE A 167 -9.57 -8.54 1.37
CA ILE A 167 -8.41 -9.27 0.85
C ILE A 167 -7.15 -8.45 1.07
N LEU A 168 -6.07 -9.12 1.48
CA LEU A 168 -4.73 -8.55 1.61
C LEU A 168 -3.84 -9.04 0.47
N ILE A 169 -3.10 -8.11 -0.13
CA ILE A 169 -1.95 -8.44 -0.96
C ILE A 169 -0.71 -7.97 -0.20
N GLU A 170 0.25 -8.87 -0.02
CA GLU A 170 1.41 -8.69 0.84
C GLU A 170 2.70 -8.81 0.00
N PRO A 171 3.10 -7.73 -0.70
CA PRO A 171 4.32 -7.72 -1.48
C PRO A 171 5.57 -7.72 -0.59
N GLY A 172 6.61 -8.42 -1.07
CA GLY A 172 7.97 -8.19 -0.62
C GLY A 172 8.66 -7.12 -1.48
N PRO A 173 9.94 -7.30 -1.85
CA PRO A 173 10.64 -6.35 -2.71
C PRO A 173 10.00 -6.26 -4.11
N ILE A 174 9.51 -5.07 -4.46
CA ILE A 174 8.95 -4.75 -5.78
C ILE A 174 9.65 -3.51 -6.33
N SER A 175 10.05 -3.55 -7.59
CA SER A 175 10.69 -2.44 -8.30
C SER A 175 9.68 -1.31 -8.54
N THR A 176 9.69 -0.31 -7.69
CA THR A 176 8.80 0.85 -7.71
C THR A 176 9.53 2.11 -7.25
N LYS A 177 8.92 3.26 -7.48
CA LYS A 177 9.45 4.56 -7.00
C LYS A 177 9.24 4.81 -5.50
N ILE A 178 8.90 3.80 -4.69
CA ILE A 178 8.59 4.00 -3.27
C ILE A 178 9.75 4.59 -2.47
N ARG A 179 11.01 4.26 -2.84
CA ARG A 179 12.20 4.83 -2.21
C ARG A 179 12.43 6.27 -2.62
N GLU A 180 12.35 6.57 -3.92
CA GLU A 180 12.45 7.94 -4.46
C GLU A 180 11.37 8.82 -3.83
N ASN A 181 10.13 8.33 -3.76
CA ASN A 181 9.01 9.04 -3.15
C ASN A 181 9.15 9.23 -1.63
N ALA A 182 10.04 8.50 -0.97
CA ALA A 182 10.33 8.65 0.47
C ALA A 182 11.33 9.79 0.75
N ILE A 183 12.14 10.21 -0.23
CA ILE A 183 13.20 11.23 -0.06
C ILE A 183 12.65 12.53 0.54
N PRO A 184 11.62 13.20 -0.01
CA PRO A 184 11.16 14.48 0.52
C PRO A 184 10.66 14.39 1.98
N ARG A 185 10.15 13.21 2.38
CA ARG A 185 9.69 12.99 3.74
C ARG A 185 10.81 12.66 4.70
N PHE A 186 11.81 11.93 4.21
CA PHE A 186 13.05 11.70 4.96
C PHE A 186 13.74 13.03 5.28
N GLU A 187 13.93 13.89 4.28
CA GLU A 187 14.55 15.22 4.43
C GLU A 187 13.73 16.13 5.36
N LYS A 188 12.41 16.09 5.27
CA LYS A 188 11.52 16.89 6.13
C LYS A 188 11.56 16.46 7.60
N TRP A 189 11.67 15.16 7.87
CA TRP A 189 11.38 14.63 9.20
C TRP A 189 12.57 14.07 9.95
N ILE A 190 13.61 13.59 9.28
CA ILE A 190 14.72 12.86 9.92
C ILE A 190 15.96 13.76 10.00
N ASP A 191 16.28 14.18 11.21
CA ASP A 191 17.53 14.87 11.52
C ASP A 191 18.64 13.84 11.74
N TRP A 192 19.05 13.20 10.65
CA TRP A 192 20.00 12.09 10.70
C TRP A 192 21.41 12.51 11.07
N GLU A 193 21.81 13.78 10.81
CA GLU A 193 23.15 14.31 11.12
C GLU A 193 23.40 14.39 12.62
N ASN A 194 22.35 14.70 13.39
CA ASN A 194 22.38 14.78 14.85
C ASN A 194 21.97 13.46 15.53
N SER A 195 21.66 12.42 14.76
CA SER A 195 21.24 11.12 15.30
C SER A 195 22.41 10.33 15.89
N ARG A 196 22.14 9.60 16.98
CA ARG A 196 23.07 8.56 17.49
C ARG A 196 23.36 7.48 16.45
N ARG A 197 22.51 7.34 15.43
CA ARG A 197 22.65 6.38 14.32
C ARG A 197 23.29 6.99 13.07
N ARG A 198 23.88 8.18 13.17
CA ARG A 198 24.51 8.90 12.05
C ARG A 198 25.35 8.01 11.15
N ALA A 199 26.26 7.22 11.73
CA ALA A 199 27.13 6.34 10.96
C ALA A 199 26.37 5.31 10.10
N PHE A 200 25.20 4.82 10.55
CA PHE A 200 24.33 3.93 9.78
C PHE A 200 23.64 4.69 8.65
N TYR A 201 23.12 5.90 8.94
CA TYR A 201 22.51 6.75 7.93
C TYR A 201 23.49 7.02 6.78
N GLU A 202 24.67 7.53 7.07
CA GLU A 202 25.70 7.86 6.08
C GLU A 202 26.15 6.65 5.25
N LYS A 203 26.46 5.56 5.92
CA LYS A 203 27.07 4.40 5.26
C LYS A 203 26.10 3.54 4.48
N ILE A 204 24.86 3.46 4.92
CA ILE A 204 23.89 2.48 4.42
C ILE A 204 22.60 3.13 3.92
N LEU A 205 21.83 3.81 4.79
CA LEU A 205 20.47 4.21 4.48
C LEU A 205 20.42 5.28 3.38
N ILE A 206 21.23 6.33 3.49
CA ILE A 206 21.28 7.43 2.51
C ILE A 206 21.73 6.89 1.15
N LYS A 207 22.81 6.09 1.11
CA LYS A 207 23.26 5.49 -0.14
C LYS A 207 22.18 4.66 -0.83
N ARG A 208 21.39 3.92 -0.05
CA ARG A 208 20.29 3.11 -0.57
C ARG A 208 19.08 3.95 -0.99
N LEU A 209 18.85 5.08 -0.35
CA LEU A 209 17.73 5.96 -0.61
C LEU A 209 17.95 6.78 -1.89
N TYR A 210 19.13 7.40 -2.02
CA TYR A 210 19.47 8.30 -3.13
C TYR A 210 20.05 7.58 -4.37
N ASN A 211 20.58 6.37 -4.21
CA ASN A 211 21.12 5.57 -5.32
C ASN A 211 20.47 4.20 -5.42
N PRO A 212 19.13 4.12 -5.63
CA PRO A 212 18.40 2.85 -5.64
C PRO A 212 18.82 1.90 -6.77
N SER A 213 19.38 2.43 -7.86
CA SER A 213 19.81 1.64 -9.03
C SER A 213 21.09 0.84 -8.80
N GLN A 214 21.95 1.24 -7.83
CA GLN A 214 23.23 0.57 -7.58
C GLN A 214 23.10 -0.81 -6.93
N LYS A 215 22.00 -1.08 -6.21
CA LYS A 215 21.80 -2.37 -5.55
C LYS A 215 20.33 -2.76 -5.57
N LYS A 216 19.95 -3.59 -6.54
CA LYS A 216 18.63 -4.24 -6.53
C LYS A 216 18.51 -5.17 -5.32
N ASP A 217 17.32 -5.22 -4.73
CA ASP A 217 17.05 -6.20 -3.68
C ASP A 217 17.08 -7.62 -4.26
N ARG A 218 17.67 -8.54 -3.52
CA ARG A 218 17.60 -9.96 -3.89
C ARG A 218 16.14 -10.38 -3.94
N PHE A 219 15.74 -11.04 -5.03
CA PHE A 219 14.36 -11.45 -5.31
C PHE A 219 13.37 -10.31 -5.58
N GLU A 220 13.85 -9.12 -5.92
CA GLU A 220 12.99 -8.03 -6.38
C GLU A 220 12.22 -8.43 -7.63
N GLN A 221 10.92 -8.15 -7.64
CA GLN A 221 10.02 -8.43 -8.76
C GLN A 221 9.39 -7.14 -9.31
N THR A 222 8.81 -7.24 -10.51
CA THR A 222 8.12 -6.11 -11.13
C THR A 222 6.70 -5.92 -10.56
N PRO A 223 6.09 -4.73 -10.69
CA PRO A 223 4.69 -4.48 -10.33
C PRO A 223 3.69 -5.49 -10.89
N LEU A 224 3.98 -6.03 -12.08
CA LEU A 224 3.12 -7.02 -12.74
C LEU A 224 2.86 -8.27 -11.86
N HIS A 225 3.82 -8.66 -11.02
CA HIS A 225 3.63 -9.81 -10.13
C HIS A 225 2.57 -9.54 -9.05
N VAL A 226 2.48 -8.29 -8.57
CA VAL A 226 1.41 -7.85 -7.66
C VAL A 226 0.09 -7.79 -8.41
N THR A 227 0.09 -7.20 -9.61
CA THR A 227 -1.10 -7.08 -10.45
C THR A 227 -1.71 -8.43 -10.81
N LYS A 228 -0.90 -9.46 -11.08
CA LYS A 228 -1.41 -10.83 -11.30
C LYS A 228 -2.16 -11.38 -10.08
N LYS A 229 -1.70 -11.07 -8.85
CA LYS A 229 -2.40 -11.45 -7.62
C LYS A 229 -3.68 -10.65 -7.43
N LEU A 230 -3.65 -9.36 -7.76
CA LEU A 230 -4.83 -8.50 -7.74
C LEU A 230 -5.90 -9.00 -8.71
N ILE A 231 -5.53 -9.33 -9.95
CA ILE A 231 -6.45 -9.89 -10.94
C ILE A 231 -7.11 -11.18 -10.40
N HIS A 232 -6.33 -12.11 -9.85
CA HIS A 232 -6.90 -13.30 -9.24
C HIS A 232 -7.81 -12.97 -8.06
N ALA A 233 -7.44 -12.00 -7.21
CA ALA A 233 -8.25 -11.54 -6.09
C ALA A 233 -9.58 -10.90 -6.55
N LEU A 234 -9.61 -10.29 -7.73
CA LEU A 234 -10.80 -9.62 -8.28
C LEU A 234 -11.68 -10.53 -9.14
N GLU A 235 -11.14 -11.57 -9.75
CA GLU A 235 -11.86 -12.37 -10.76
C GLU A 235 -12.15 -13.81 -10.31
N SER A 236 -11.47 -14.31 -9.26
CA SER A 236 -11.72 -15.66 -8.75
C SER A 236 -13.07 -15.73 -8.03
N SER A 237 -13.84 -16.77 -8.28
CA SER A 237 -15.09 -17.04 -7.53
C SER A 237 -14.80 -17.34 -6.05
N ASN A 238 -13.61 -17.85 -5.72
CA ASN A 238 -13.17 -18.11 -4.35
C ASN A 238 -11.77 -17.51 -4.09
N PRO A 239 -11.66 -16.18 -3.92
CA PRO A 239 -10.38 -15.53 -3.68
C PRO A 239 -9.83 -15.89 -2.30
N ARG A 240 -8.50 -15.95 -2.18
CA ARG A 240 -7.83 -16.10 -0.90
C ARG A 240 -7.95 -14.81 -0.08
N ALA A 241 -8.00 -14.94 1.25
CA ALA A 241 -7.95 -13.77 2.13
C ALA A 241 -6.59 -13.04 2.08
N ARG A 242 -5.49 -13.76 1.72
CA ARG A 242 -4.12 -13.24 1.68
C ARG A 242 -3.36 -13.74 0.45
N TYR A 243 -2.60 -12.85 -0.17
CA TYR A 243 -1.76 -13.13 -1.33
C TYR A 243 -0.33 -12.68 -1.09
N PHE A 244 0.56 -13.61 -0.81
CA PHE A 244 2.01 -13.35 -0.81
C PHE A 244 2.53 -13.24 -2.24
N VAL A 245 3.42 -12.27 -2.49
CA VAL A 245 3.89 -12.02 -3.86
C VAL A 245 5.31 -12.53 -4.11
N THR A 246 6.27 -12.26 -3.24
CA THR A 246 7.67 -12.64 -3.46
C THR A 246 8.11 -13.80 -2.57
N LYS A 247 9.14 -14.54 -2.97
CA LYS A 247 9.73 -15.61 -2.14
C LYS A 247 10.07 -15.16 -0.72
N PRO A 248 10.72 -13.97 -0.52
CA PRO A 248 10.98 -13.47 0.83
C PRO A 248 9.73 -13.31 1.71
N THR A 249 8.58 -12.97 1.12
CA THR A 249 7.32 -12.84 1.86
C THR A 249 6.85 -14.19 2.43
N TYR A 250 6.93 -15.27 1.64
CA TYR A 250 6.62 -16.61 2.13
C TYR A 250 7.56 -17.04 3.26
N VAL A 251 8.86 -16.82 3.07
CA VAL A 251 9.87 -17.17 4.10
C VAL A 251 9.63 -16.36 5.38
N ALA A 252 9.43 -15.04 5.27
CA ALA A 252 9.15 -14.18 6.42
C ALA A 252 7.88 -14.61 7.16
N SER A 253 6.83 -15.04 6.45
CA SER A 253 5.60 -15.53 7.08
C SER A 253 5.80 -16.80 7.91
N LEU A 254 6.69 -17.69 7.49
CA LEU A 254 7.07 -18.87 8.27
C LEU A 254 7.91 -18.48 9.47
N ILE A 255 8.91 -17.61 9.29
CA ILE A 255 9.78 -17.11 10.37
C ILE A 255 8.93 -16.50 11.49
N THR A 256 8.03 -15.56 11.15
CA THR A 256 7.25 -14.82 12.15
C THR A 256 6.18 -15.65 12.85
N ARG A 257 5.72 -16.74 12.25
CA ARG A 257 4.68 -17.62 12.83
C ARG A 257 5.23 -18.79 13.62
N LEU A 258 6.40 -19.28 13.26
CA LEU A 258 6.92 -20.56 13.81
C LEU A 258 8.12 -20.39 14.73
N LEU A 259 8.91 -19.31 14.58
CA LEU A 259 10.12 -19.14 15.35
C LEU A 259 9.93 -18.30 16.62
N PRO A 260 10.64 -18.62 17.72
CA PRO A 260 10.71 -17.75 18.89
C PRO A 260 11.34 -16.38 18.56
N THR A 261 10.95 -15.33 19.29
CA THR A 261 11.37 -13.93 19.06
C THR A 261 12.89 -13.78 18.90
N LYS A 262 13.69 -14.43 19.75
CA LYS A 262 15.17 -14.35 19.66
C LYS A 262 15.72 -14.81 18.31
N LEU A 263 15.12 -15.85 17.71
CA LEU A 263 15.52 -16.31 16.37
C LEU A 263 15.00 -15.38 15.28
N GLN A 264 13.80 -14.82 15.44
CA GLN A 264 13.27 -13.81 14.51
C GLN A 264 14.20 -12.59 14.47
N ASP A 265 14.63 -12.06 15.64
CA ASP A 265 15.53 -10.90 15.75
C ASP A 265 16.87 -11.17 15.06
N LEU A 266 17.38 -12.40 15.16
CA LEU A 266 18.63 -12.80 14.49
C LEU A 266 18.48 -12.83 12.97
N LEU A 267 17.34 -13.30 12.46
CA LEU A 267 17.09 -13.49 11.01
C LEU A 267 16.59 -12.23 10.32
N LEU A 268 15.86 -11.35 11.03
CA LEU A 268 15.28 -10.12 10.50
C LEU A 268 16.12 -8.86 10.80
N LYS A 269 17.33 -9.01 11.30
CA LYS A 269 18.28 -7.90 11.42
C LYS A 269 18.66 -7.36 10.05
N TYR A 270 19.11 -6.10 10.01
CA TYR A 270 19.49 -5.37 8.79
C TYR A 270 20.69 -6.00 8.08
#